data_20fabe38a31df3ec084beb38d700305d
#
_entry.id   20fabe38a31df3ec084beb38d700305d
#
_cell.length_a   1.000
_cell.length_b   1.000
_cell.length_c   1.000
_cell.angle_alpha   90.00
_cell.angle_beta   90.00
_cell.angle_gamma   90.00
#
_symmetry.space_group_name_H-M   'P 1'
#
loop_
_entity.id
_entity.type
_entity.pdbx_description
1 polymer ?
#
loop_
_entity_poly.entity_id
_entity_poly.type
_entity_poly.pdbx_seq_one_letter_code
_entity_poly.pdbx_strand_id
1 'polypeptide(L)'
;MVSRRGLLGGAAAFVGVGTTAGAGVAVADVALDTPFTPVGTPHLAQAEQLVGYQRLLAAGYLVDGLAGHWPLDGSGTDRSGREHPVTPGSGATWSALRAGGELSFDGTSGAYAATDSVLDTTAPFTVSAWVRLASDADPAIMYTAVSQDGATTSRFLLQYDNTVSTWAFKVRSEDQTVKVSAVATSPAGLGIWTHLAGVWDGTQIRLYVDGQAQGSAATTLSWAAPGGFSIGRARFDSAPVNRFKGAVDDVRAYARALTADEIALVSGRTARLNNVYQSGSPATLTWGTPDDPASWVARARCASFVTGVLKHTYGWASDDYFLQHFQEKVPEAADYCAAFLNGTAGPRFQRVRKVADLQPGDIIAVDYKGSDPDNTGHIVMVREVKGVFSGTADFTGETQYAVEIIDCTSDPHGVYALTNYPKYPDTRMVSNIPAENLQGVGIGHMMFYASDTTGEFSRYRWSVNSSKSTGTYDVTARPVAAARVG
;
A
#
# COMPACT_ATOMS: atom_id res chain seq x y z
N MET A 1 -0.62 -22.51 -9.54
CA MET A 1 -1.02 -21.67 -10.70
C MET A 1 -2.17 -20.80 -10.24
N VAL A 2 -1.91 -19.50 -10.07
CA VAL A 2 -2.98 -18.53 -9.74
C VAL A 2 -4.02 -18.59 -10.85
N SER A 3 -5.29 -18.70 -10.50
CA SER A 3 -6.37 -18.75 -11.50
C SER A 3 -6.38 -17.43 -12.28
N ARG A 4 -6.04 -17.50 -13.58
CA ARG A 4 -5.95 -16.32 -14.47
C ARG A 4 -7.26 -15.54 -14.60
N ARG A 5 -8.40 -16.12 -14.22
CA ARG A 5 -9.72 -15.49 -14.38
C ARG A 5 -10.04 -14.42 -13.34
N GLY A 6 -9.47 -14.48 -12.16
CA GLY A 6 -9.75 -13.54 -11.08
C GLY A 6 -9.07 -12.17 -11.21
N LEU A 7 -8.03 -12.08 -12.04
CA LEU A 7 -7.22 -10.85 -12.21
C LEU A 7 -7.66 -9.97 -13.38
N LEU A 8 -8.49 -10.49 -14.30
CA LEU A 8 -8.91 -9.78 -15.52
C LEU A 8 -9.88 -8.61 -15.30
N GLY A 9 -10.58 -8.58 -14.18
CA GLY A 9 -11.58 -7.54 -13.91
C GLY A 9 -11.02 -6.15 -13.59
N GLY A 10 -9.76 -6.05 -13.15
CA GLY A 10 -9.15 -4.80 -12.71
C GLY A 10 -8.36 -4.03 -13.77
N ALA A 11 -7.86 -4.72 -14.78
CA ALA A 11 -7.06 -4.10 -15.84
C ALA A 11 -7.91 -3.28 -16.84
N ALA A 12 -9.20 -3.57 -16.99
CA ALA A 12 -10.11 -2.87 -17.91
C ALA A 12 -10.42 -1.42 -17.47
N ALA A 13 -10.19 -1.06 -16.22
CA ALA A 13 -10.40 0.31 -15.73
C ALA A 13 -9.27 1.28 -16.15
N PHE A 14 -8.16 0.78 -16.67
CA PHE A 14 -7.00 1.59 -17.04
C PHE A 14 -6.88 1.89 -18.54
N VAL A 15 -7.71 1.28 -19.39
CA VAL A 15 -7.69 1.55 -20.83
C VAL A 15 -9.00 2.23 -21.19
N GLY A 16 -8.99 3.52 -21.36
CA GLY A 16 -10.11 4.29 -21.87
C GLY A 16 -10.40 3.89 -23.33
N VAL A 17 -11.33 2.98 -23.55
CA VAL A 17 -12.01 2.80 -24.84
C VAL A 17 -13.48 2.54 -24.54
N GLY A 18 -14.33 3.34 -25.20
CA GLY A 18 -15.75 3.42 -24.96
C GLY A 18 -16.54 2.17 -25.30
N THR A 19 -17.61 2.08 -24.55
CA THR A 19 -18.96 1.53 -24.82
C THR A 19 -19.12 0.19 -25.50
N THR A 20 -19.59 -0.81 -24.75
CA THR A 20 -20.84 -1.53 -25.03
C THR A 20 -21.35 -2.18 -23.74
N ALA A 21 -22.65 -2.00 -23.46
CA ALA A 21 -23.30 -2.51 -22.28
C ALA A 21 -23.39 -4.04 -22.30
N GLY A 22 -22.66 -4.67 -21.43
CA GLY A 22 -22.90 -6.02 -20.94
C GLY A 22 -22.93 -5.93 -19.42
N ALA A 23 -23.89 -6.58 -18.75
CA ALA A 23 -24.03 -6.56 -17.29
C ALA A 23 -22.77 -7.15 -16.63
N GLY A 24 -21.72 -6.33 -16.54
CA GLY A 24 -20.55 -6.57 -15.73
C GLY A 24 -20.88 -6.10 -14.34
N VAL A 25 -20.68 -6.98 -13.36
CA VAL A 25 -20.62 -6.62 -11.94
C VAL A 25 -19.68 -5.39 -11.83
N ALA A 26 -20.23 -4.25 -11.46
CA ALA A 26 -19.43 -3.07 -11.19
C ALA A 26 -18.44 -3.46 -10.09
N VAL A 27 -17.18 -3.59 -10.45
CA VAL A 27 -16.10 -3.66 -9.46
C VAL A 27 -16.14 -2.29 -8.80
N ALA A 28 -16.74 -2.25 -7.60
CA ALA A 28 -16.75 -1.04 -6.80
C ALA A 28 -15.29 -0.59 -6.64
N ASP A 29 -15.02 0.65 -6.99
CA ASP A 29 -13.73 1.29 -6.84
C ASP A 29 -13.11 0.90 -5.49
N VAL A 30 -12.09 0.05 -5.53
CA VAL A 30 -11.02 0.21 -4.55
C VAL A 30 -10.60 1.64 -4.78
N ALA A 31 -10.90 2.53 -3.84
CA ALA A 31 -10.65 3.94 -3.97
C ALA A 31 -9.16 4.19 -4.19
N LEU A 32 -8.76 4.03 -5.42
CA LEU A 32 -7.64 4.72 -5.99
C LEU A 32 -8.15 6.16 -6.11
N ASP A 33 -8.07 6.91 -5.01
CA ASP A 33 -8.67 8.24 -4.85
C ASP A 33 -8.15 9.30 -5.81
N THR A 34 -7.45 8.89 -6.85
CA THR A 34 -7.21 9.68 -8.05
C THR A 34 -7.27 8.77 -9.26
N PRO A 35 -8.15 9.06 -10.24
CA PRO A 35 -8.05 8.41 -11.53
C PRO A 35 -6.64 8.61 -12.06
N PHE A 36 -5.94 7.52 -12.35
CA PHE A 36 -4.67 7.56 -13.05
C PHE A 36 -4.96 8.03 -14.50
N THR A 37 -4.96 9.33 -14.71
CA THR A 37 -4.99 9.90 -16.04
C THR A 37 -3.53 10.08 -16.46
N PRO A 38 -3.03 9.35 -17.47
CA PRO A 38 -1.67 9.55 -17.96
C PRO A 38 -1.51 11.01 -18.40
N VAL A 39 -0.60 11.73 -17.78
CA VAL A 39 -0.36 13.15 -18.10
C VAL A 39 0.90 13.26 -18.95
N GLY A 40 0.73 13.11 -20.24
CA GLY A 40 1.49 13.86 -21.23
C GLY A 40 2.77 13.31 -21.78
N THR A 41 3.71 12.68 -21.06
CA THR A 41 4.98 12.22 -21.64
C THR A 41 5.13 10.70 -21.57
N PRO A 42 5.74 10.04 -22.59
CA PRO A 42 5.83 8.58 -22.61
C PRO A 42 6.50 7.97 -21.39
N HIS A 43 7.60 8.53 -20.90
CA HIS A 43 8.32 8.02 -19.74
C HIS A 43 7.56 8.20 -18.43
N LEU A 44 6.83 9.31 -18.27
CA LEU A 44 5.95 9.51 -17.13
C LEU A 44 4.83 8.47 -17.11
N ALA A 45 4.20 8.21 -18.28
CA ALA A 45 3.18 7.18 -18.41
C ALA A 45 3.69 5.79 -18.01
N GLN A 46 4.93 5.44 -18.36
CA GLN A 46 5.56 4.18 -17.95
C GLN A 46 5.81 4.13 -16.44
N ALA A 47 6.25 5.22 -15.84
CA ALA A 47 6.43 5.33 -14.40
C ALA A 47 5.07 5.23 -13.66
N GLU A 48 4.04 5.91 -14.14
CA GLU A 48 2.67 5.85 -13.59
C GLU A 48 2.09 4.44 -13.68
N GLN A 49 2.28 3.76 -14.79
CA GLN A 49 1.84 2.37 -14.95
C GLN A 49 2.49 1.46 -13.91
N LEU A 50 3.81 1.58 -13.70
CA LEU A 50 4.53 0.80 -12.71
C LEU A 50 4.01 1.08 -11.29
N VAL A 51 3.81 2.35 -10.93
CA VAL A 51 3.21 2.76 -9.64
C VAL A 51 1.78 2.20 -9.49
N GLY A 52 0.98 2.26 -10.54
CA GLY A 52 -0.40 1.74 -10.54
C GLY A 52 -0.46 0.27 -10.18
N TYR A 53 0.39 -0.57 -10.80
CA TYR A 53 0.45 -1.98 -10.48
C TYR A 53 1.01 -2.26 -9.08
N GLN A 54 2.00 -1.50 -8.62
CA GLN A 54 2.50 -1.62 -7.25
C GLN A 54 1.41 -1.28 -6.21
N ARG A 55 0.55 -0.29 -6.50
CA ARG A 55 -0.61 0.02 -5.65
C ARG A 55 -1.64 -1.11 -5.64
N LEU A 56 -1.93 -1.73 -6.77
CA LEU A 56 -2.81 -2.91 -6.82
C LEU A 56 -2.27 -4.07 -5.99
N LEU A 57 -0.96 -4.32 -6.06
CA LEU A 57 -0.29 -5.32 -5.21
C LEU A 57 -0.39 -4.96 -3.73
N ALA A 58 -0.16 -3.68 -3.39
CA ALA A 58 -0.24 -3.21 -1.99
C ALA A 58 -1.67 -3.31 -1.44
N ALA A 59 -2.68 -3.06 -2.28
CA ALA A 59 -4.09 -3.22 -1.92
C ALA A 59 -4.54 -4.69 -1.86
N GLY A 60 -3.68 -5.66 -2.21
CA GLY A 60 -4.01 -7.07 -2.17
C GLY A 60 -5.18 -7.46 -3.08
N TYR A 61 -5.22 -6.92 -4.30
CA TYR A 61 -6.35 -7.07 -5.21
C TYR A 61 -6.52 -8.52 -5.67
N LEU A 62 -7.56 -9.20 -5.17
CA LEU A 62 -7.97 -10.55 -5.55
C LEU A 62 -9.49 -10.68 -5.44
N VAL A 63 -10.19 -10.92 -6.55
CA VAL A 63 -11.65 -10.99 -6.60
C VAL A 63 -12.20 -12.39 -6.81
N ASP A 64 -11.40 -13.34 -7.26
CA ASP A 64 -11.87 -14.70 -7.51
C ASP A 64 -12.26 -15.41 -6.20
N GLY A 65 -13.53 -15.82 -6.13
CA GLY A 65 -14.10 -16.42 -4.94
C GLY A 65 -14.43 -15.45 -3.80
N LEU A 66 -14.31 -14.14 -4.00
CA LEU A 66 -14.61 -13.14 -2.98
C LEU A 66 -16.10 -13.16 -2.63
N ALA A 67 -16.41 -13.45 -1.35
CA ALA A 67 -17.76 -13.53 -0.81
C ALA A 67 -18.14 -12.32 0.05
N GLY A 68 -17.15 -11.64 0.64
CA GLY A 68 -17.32 -10.40 1.39
C GLY A 68 -16.01 -9.62 1.45
N HIS A 69 -16.09 -8.29 1.38
CA HIS A 69 -14.94 -7.39 1.51
C HIS A 69 -15.34 -6.09 2.20
N TRP A 70 -14.81 -5.87 3.37
CA TRP A 70 -15.02 -4.68 4.19
C TRP A 70 -13.70 -3.95 4.40
N PRO A 71 -13.42 -2.92 3.58
CA PRO A 71 -12.22 -2.08 3.77
C PRO A 71 -12.20 -1.37 5.10
N LEU A 72 -13.39 -1.10 5.68
CA LEU A 72 -13.59 -0.38 6.95
C LEU A 72 -13.09 1.08 6.92
N ASP A 73 -13.00 1.66 5.74
CA ASP A 73 -12.64 3.06 5.48
C ASP A 73 -13.77 4.02 5.85
N GLY A 74 -14.04 4.16 7.15
CA GLY A 74 -15.09 5.02 7.70
C GLY A 74 -16.52 4.52 7.42
N SER A 75 -16.69 3.32 6.87
CA SER A 75 -17.99 2.70 6.62
C SER A 75 -17.95 1.18 6.71
N GLY A 76 -19.12 0.56 6.99
CA GLY A 76 -19.29 -0.89 6.97
C GLY A 76 -19.72 -1.46 5.60
N THR A 77 -19.52 -0.72 4.53
CA THR A 77 -19.92 -1.12 3.17
C THR A 77 -19.16 -2.36 2.72
N ASP A 78 -19.88 -3.36 2.22
CA ASP A 78 -19.31 -4.51 1.54
C ASP A 78 -18.95 -4.16 0.09
N ARG A 79 -17.69 -4.27 -0.25
CA ARG A 79 -17.17 -4.01 -1.61
C ARG A 79 -17.00 -5.27 -2.47
N SER A 80 -17.44 -6.44 -1.99
CA SER A 80 -17.43 -7.65 -2.80
C SER A 80 -18.51 -7.69 -3.90
N GLY A 81 -19.50 -6.79 -3.82
CA GLY A 81 -20.69 -6.80 -4.66
C GLY A 81 -21.73 -7.85 -4.22
N ARG A 82 -21.63 -8.41 -3.02
CA ARG A 82 -22.55 -9.40 -2.45
C ARG A 82 -23.56 -8.82 -1.46
N GLU A 83 -23.44 -7.51 -1.18
CA GLU A 83 -24.40 -6.77 -0.35
C GLU A 83 -24.52 -7.26 1.10
N HIS A 84 -23.39 -7.53 1.75
CA HIS A 84 -23.27 -7.90 3.16
C HIS A 84 -22.71 -6.76 4.03
N PRO A 85 -23.37 -5.58 4.14
CA PRO A 85 -22.82 -4.48 4.94
C PRO A 85 -22.73 -4.86 6.42
N VAL A 86 -21.64 -4.48 7.08
CA VAL A 86 -21.49 -4.64 8.53
C VAL A 86 -22.00 -3.41 9.27
N THR A 87 -22.66 -3.63 10.41
CA THR A 87 -23.15 -2.57 11.28
C THR A 87 -22.35 -2.56 12.56
N PRO A 88 -21.59 -1.49 12.86
CA PRO A 88 -20.87 -1.34 14.12
C PRO A 88 -21.81 -1.23 15.32
N GLY A 89 -21.47 -1.92 16.39
CA GLY A 89 -22.12 -1.77 17.70
C GLY A 89 -21.57 -0.57 18.48
N SER A 90 -22.10 -0.34 19.69
CA SER A 90 -21.82 0.84 20.51
C SER A 90 -20.37 0.97 21.01
N GLY A 91 -19.62 -0.12 21.09
CA GLY A 91 -18.20 -0.14 21.46
C GLY A 91 -17.25 -0.19 20.27
N ALA A 92 -17.76 0.08 19.06
CA ALA A 92 -16.98 0.15 17.83
C ALA A 92 -17.04 1.58 17.26
N THR A 93 -15.88 2.13 16.92
CA THR A 93 -15.74 3.52 16.43
C THR A 93 -14.81 3.57 15.22
N TRP A 94 -15.14 4.45 14.27
CA TRP A 94 -14.27 4.73 13.14
C TRP A 94 -13.07 5.56 13.58
N SER A 95 -11.89 5.19 13.12
CA SER A 95 -10.66 5.94 13.35
C SER A 95 -9.77 5.96 12.11
N ALA A 96 -8.62 6.61 12.18
CA ALA A 96 -7.74 6.83 11.03
C ALA A 96 -6.27 6.60 11.42
N LEU A 97 -5.98 5.44 12.00
CA LEU A 97 -4.62 5.01 12.34
C LEU A 97 -3.95 4.27 11.18
N ARG A 98 -4.76 3.84 10.20
CA ARG A 98 -4.35 3.20 8.97
C ARG A 98 -4.88 4.00 7.77
N ALA A 99 -4.21 3.95 6.63
CA ALA A 99 -4.62 4.67 5.43
C ALA A 99 -6.01 4.19 4.95
N GLY A 100 -6.92 5.14 4.72
CA GLY A 100 -8.33 4.88 4.42
C GLY A 100 -9.23 4.91 5.67
N GLY A 101 -8.74 4.47 6.79
CA GLY A 101 -9.47 4.33 8.05
C GLY A 101 -9.43 2.90 8.57
N GLU A 102 -10.09 2.68 9.69
CA GLU A 102 -10.30 1.36 10.29
C GLU A 102 -11.44 1.40 11.29
N LEU A 103 -11.90 0.23 11.74
CA LEU A 103 -12.86 0.09 12.82
C LEU A 103 -12.15 -0.31 14.11
N SER A 104 -12.19 0.57 15.10
CA SER A 104 -11.61 0.38 16.43
C SER A 104 -12.65 -0.15 17.42
N PHE A 105 -12.24 -1.05 18.31
CA PHE A 105 -13.05 -1.75 19.30
C PHE A 105 -12.48 -1.55 20.69
N ASP A 106 -13.34 -1.21 21.67
CA ASP A 106 -12.96 -0.95 23.05
C ASP A 106 -12.89 -2.21 23.95
N GLY A 107 -13.26 -3.38 23.41
CA GLY A 107 -13.30 -4.65 24.15
C GLY A 107 -14.54 -4.84 25.02
N THR A 108 -15.51 -3.93 25.01
CA THR A 108 -16.75 -4.03 25.78
C THR A 108 -17.83 -4.88 25.11
N SER A 109 -18.99 -5.00 25.72
CA SER A 109 -20.10 -5.82 25.21
C SER A 109 -20.66 -5.33 23.87
N GLY A 110 -20.53 -4.06 23.55
CA GLY A 110 -20.93 -3.46 22.28
C GLY A 110 -19.81 -3.42 21.22
N ALA A 111 -18.61 -3.88 21.54
CA ALA A 111 -17.43 -3.80 20.68
C ALA A 111 -17.41 -4.90 19.62
N TYR A 112 -18.26 -4.80 18.62
CA TYR A 112 -18.25 -5.65 17.42
C TYR A 112 -19.04 -5.02 16.29
N ALA A 113 -18.84 -5.53 15.06
CA ALA A 113 -19.71 -5.27 13.93
C ALA A 113 -20.16 -6.62 13.34
N ALA A 114 -21.32 -6.67 12.73
CA ALA A 114 -21.87 -7.92 12.19
C ALA A 114 -22.74 -7.67 10.95
N THR A 115 -22.87 -8.71 10.14
CA THR A 115 -23.79 -8.83 9.01
C THR A 115 -24.45 -10.21 9.00
N ASP A 116 -25.17 -10.55 7.94
CA ASP A 116 -25.72 -11.86 7.69
C ASP A 116 -24.63 -12.94 7.50
N SER A 117 -25.05 -14.18 7.27
CA SER A 117 -24.15 -15.28 6.89
C SER A 117 -23.50 -14.99 5.54
N VAL A 118 -22.16 -15.09 5.48
CA VAL A 118 -21.38 -14.76 4.28
C VAL A 118 -20.80 -15.99 3.61
N LEU A 119 -20.36 -16.98 4.41
CA LEU A 119 -19.70 -18.18 3.92
C LEU A 119 -20.57 -19.43 4.09
N ASP A 120 -20.58 -20.27 3.07
CA ASP A 120 -20.94 -21.68 3.27
C ASP A 120 -19.81 -22.39 3.97
N THR A 121 -19.94 -22.58 5.29
CA THR A 121 -18.92 -23.18 6.12
C THR A 121 -18.85 -24.71 6.02
N THR A 122 -19.61 -25.32 5.13
CA THR A 122 -19.50 -26.74 4.73
C THR A 122 -18.53 -26.95 3.57
N ALA A 123 -18.22 -25.91 2.80
CA ALA A 123 -17.29 -25.88 1.70
C ALA A 123 -15.95 -25.21 2.13
N PRO A 124 -14.83 -25.41 1.41
CA PRO A 124 -13.58 -24.71 1.66
C PRO A 124 -13.74 -23.20 1.64
N PHE A 125 -13.06 -22.52 2.57
CA PHE A 125 -13.13 -21.06 2.68
C PHE A 125 -11.82 -20.46 3.18
N THR A 126 -11.71 -19.14 2.99
CA THR A 126 -10.62 -18.32 3.56
C THR A 126 -11.22 -17.06 4.17
N VAL A 127 -10.68 -16.64 5.31
CA VAL A 127 -10.94 -15.33 5.93
C VAL A 127 -9.64 -14.62 6.21
N SER A 128 -9.60 -13.31 5.97
CA SER A 128 -8.42 -12.50 6.31
C SER A 128 -8.82 -11.14 6.87
N ALA A 129 -7.91 -10.54 7.61
CA ALA A 129 -8.05 -9.19 8.14
C ALA A 129 -6.69 -8.61 8.50
N TRP A 130 -6.54 -7.30 8.40
CA TRP A 130 -5.55 -6.55 9.15
C TRP A 130 -6.05 -6.34 10.57
N VAL A 131 -5.22 -6.62 11.55
CA VAL A 131 -5.57 -6.50 12.96
C VAL A 131 -4.45 -5.78 13.73
N ARG A 132 -4.84 -4.99 14.71
CA ARG A 132 -3.93 -4.34 15.65
C ARG A 132 -4.48 -4.52 17.06
N LEU A 133 -3.94 -5.45 17.82
CA LEU A 133 -4.31 -5.61 19.21
C LEU A 133 -3.81 -4.40 20.00
N ALA A 134 -4.66 -3.82 20.85
CA ALA A 134 -4.30 -2.62 21.60
C ALA A 134 -3.05 -2.86 22.48
N SER A 135 -2.21 -1.83 22.63
CA SER A 135 -0.99 -1.92 23.44
C SER A 135 -1.26 -2.18 24.93
N ASP A 136 -2.48 -1.86 25.39
CA ASP A 136 -2.98 -2.08 26.74
C ASP A 136 -3.97 -3.26 26.80
N ALA A 137 -4.02 -4.12 25.79
CA ALA A 137 -4.83 -5.32 25.82
C ALA A 137 -4.29 -6.31 26.90
N ASP A 138 -5.20 -6.85 27.69
CA ASP A 138 -4.82 -7.85 28.71
C ASP A 138 -4.41 -9.17 28.02
N PRO A 139 -3.15 -9.61 28.13
CA PRO A 139 -2.69 -10.83 27.50
C PRO A 139 -3.34 -12.10 28.03
N ALA A 140 -4.05 -12.04 29.17
CA ALA A 140 -4.79 -13.16 29.74
C ALA A 140 -6.18 -13.36 29.10
N ILE A 141 -6.59 -12.49 28.19
CA ILE A 141 -7.90 -12.54 27.53
C ILE A 141 -7.75 -12.97 26.07
N MET A 142 -8.71 -13.76 25.57
CA MET A 142 -8.82 -14.08 24.15
C MET A 142 -9.51 -12.94 23.40
N TYR A 143 -9.02 -12.60 22.20
CA TYR A 143 -9.56 -11.53 21.36
C TYR A 143 -9.82 -12.06 19.95
N THR A 144 -11.08 -12.13 19.53
CA THR A 144 -11.46 -12.62 18.20
C THR A 144 -11.66 -11.46 17.25
N ALA A 145 -10.88 -11.42 16.17
CA ALA A 145 -11.00 -10.42 15.11
C ALA A 145 -12.16 -10.75 14.16
N VAL A 146 -12.27 -12.01 13.70
CA VAL A 146 -13.29 -12.42 12.72
C VAL A 146 -13.84 -13.80 13.08
N SER A 147 -15.17 -13.96 12.94
CA SER A 147 -15.85 -15.25 13.11
C SER A 147 -17.14 -15.33 12.28
N GLN A 148 -17.69 -16.52 12.10
CA GLN A 148 -19.07 -16.73 11.65
C GLN A 148 -19.79 -17.65 12.60
N ASP A 149 -21.01 -17.25 13.01
CA ASP A 149 -21.77 -17.86 14.07
C ASP A 149 -22.66 -19.01 13.58
N GLY A 150 -22.72 -20.08 14.39
CA GLY A 150 -23.86 -20.98 14.43
C GLY A 150 -24.82 -20.58 15.56
N ALA A 151 -25.72 -21.48 15.90
CA ALA A 151 -26.69 -21.25 16.98
C ALA A 151 -26.01 -21.09 18.36
N THR A 152 -25.08 -21.96 18.70
CA THR A 152 -24.44 -22.02 20.01
C THR A 152 -22.99 -21.56 20.01
N THR A 153 -22.26 -21.71 18.89
CA THR A 153 -20.84 -21.40 18.81
C THR A 153 -20.47 -20.85 17.42
N SER A 154 -19.38 -20.10 17.34
CA SER A 154 -18.79 -19.76 16.05
C SER A 154 -18.11 -20.96 15.43
N ARG A 155 -18.31 -21.16 14.11
CA ARG A 155 -17.69 -22.25 13.32
C ARG A 155 -16.19 -22.08 13.22
N PHE A 156 -15.73 -20.84 13.02
CA PHE A 156 -14.32 -20.48 12.98
C PHE A 156 -14.04 -19.20 13.74
N LEU A 157 -12.77 -19.04 14.16
CA LEU A 157 -12.27 -17.89 14.88
C LEU A 157 -10.87 -17.54 14.39
N LEU A 158 -10.69 -16.35 13.88
CA LEU A 158 -9.38 -15.74 13.63
C LEU A 158 -9.08 -14.81 14.81
N GLN A 159 -8.12 -15.18 15.68
CA GLN A 159 -8.04 -14.57 17.02
C GLN A 159 -6.64 -14.55 17.61
N TYR A 160 -6.45 -13.72 18.64
CA TYR A 160 -5.42 -13.88 19.65
C TYR A 160 -5.81 -14.99 20.63
N ASP A 161 -4.91 -15.93 20.85
CA ASP A 161 -5.08 -17.04 21.81
C ASP A 161 -4.19 -16.82 23.02
N ASN A 162 -4.79 -16.47 24.15
CA ASN A 162 -4.09 -16.20 25.40
C ASN A 162 -3.39 -17.45 25.99
N THR A 163 -3.80 -18.65 25.62
CA THR A 163 -3.18 -19.90 26.14
C THR A 163 -1.78 -20.13 25.60
N VAL A 164 -1.48 -19.56 24.45
CA VAL A 164 -0.17 -19.64 23.77
C VAL A 164 0.41 -18.26 23.44
N SER A 165 -0.29 -17.18 23.82
CA SER A 165 0.11 -15.77 23.61
C SER A 165 0.43 -15.44 22.15
N THR A 166 -0.29 -16.02 21.20
CA THR A 166 -0.04 -15.86 19.77
C THR A 166 -1.34 -15.79 18.96
N TRP A 167 -1.22 -15.50 17.68
CA TRP A 167 -2.33 -15.57 16.74
C TRP A 167 -2.72 -17.02 16.45
N ALA A 168 -4.01 -17.25 16.26
CA ALA A 168 -4.56 -18.56 15.96
C ALA A 168 -5.74 -18.48 14.97
N PHE A 169 -5.83 -19.47 14.10
CA PHE A 169 -7.04 -19.80 13.37
C PHE A 169 -7.62 -21.08 13.94
N LYS A 170 -8.86 -21.03 14.41
CA LYS A 170 -9.53 -22.14 15.06
C LYS A 170 -10.82 -22.49 14.37
N VAL A 171 -11.14 -23.78 14.37
CA VAL A 171 -12.47 -24.30 13.99
C VAL A 171 -13.03 -25.13 15.12
N ARG A 172 -14.36 -25.09 15.29
CA ARG A 172 -15.08 -25.84 16.31
C ARG A 172 -16.17 -26.72 15.71
N SER A 173 -16.49 -27.84 16.40
CA SER A 173 -17.70 -28.59 16.12
C SER A 173 -18.94 -27.86 16.64
N GLU A 174 -20.10 -28.12 16.06
CA GLU A 174 -21.37 -27.49 16.43
C GLU A 174 -21.74 -27.76 17.90
N ASP A 175 -21.46 -28.97 18.38
CA ASP A 175 -21.67 -29.39 19.76
C ASP A 175 -20.60 -28.91 20.74
N GLN A 176 -19.61 -28.14 20.26
CA GLN A 176 -18.51 -27.50 21.01
C GLN A 176 -17.53 -28.51 21.66
N THR A 177 -17.65 -29.81 21.38
CA THR A 177 -16.81 -30.85 21.99
C THR A 177 -15.42 -30.93 21.36
N VAL A 178 -15.30 -30.54 20.08
CA VAL A 178 -14.03 -30.55 19.32
C VAL A 178 -13.62 -29.15 18.94
N LYS A 179 -12.34 -28.85 19.21
CA LYS A 179 -11.67 -27.62 18.77
C LYS A 179 -10.34 -27.98 18.11
N VAL A 180 -10.12 -27.53 16.90
CA VAL A 180 -8.85 -27.67 16.19
C VAL A 180 -8.25 -26.29 15.96
N SER A 181 -6.93 -26.15 16.17
CA SER A 181 -6.25 -24.86 16.13
C SER A 181 -4.98 -24.93 15.27
N ALA A 182 -4.82 -24.00 14.35
CA ALA A 182 -3.55 -23.65 13.73
C ALA A 182 -3.02 -22.39 14.42
N VAL A 183 -1.82 -22.45 14.98
CA VAL A 183 -1.25 -21.35 15.81
C VAL A 183 0.03 -20.81 15.20
N ALA A 184 0.29 -19.52 15.40
CA ALA A 184 1.52 -18.91 14.95
C ALA A 184 2.72 -19.35 15.80
N THR A 185 3.91 -19.30 15.21
CA THR A 185 5.17 -19.71 15.84
C THR A 185 5.78 -18.61 16.71
N SER A 186 5.35 -17.36 16.53
CA SER A 186 5.84 -16.21 17.28
C SER A 186 4.73 -15.57 18.09
N PRO A 187 5.06 -14.94 19.24
CA PRO A 187 4.09 -14.16 20.00
C PRO A 187 3.41 -13.06 19.19
N ALA A 188 2.14 -12.78 19.49
CA ALA A 188 1.42 -11.67 18.87
C ALA A 188 1.99 -10.33 19.38
N GLY A 189 2.33 -9.42 18.48
CA GLY A 189 2.73 -8.06 18.82
C GLY A 189 1.54 -7.22 19.28
N LEU A 190 1.71 -6.45 20.37
CA LEU A 190 0.73 -5.45 20.80
C LEU A 190 1.00 -4.11 20.11
N GLY A 191 -0.06 -3.42 19.72
CA GLY A 191 0.04 -2.10 19.09
C GLY A 191 0.61 -2.09 17.67
N ILE A 192 0.78 -3.26 17.05
CA ILE A 192 1.38 -3.43 15.71
C ILE A 192 0.32 -4.00 14.77
N TRP A 193 0.21 -3.44 13.57
CA TRP A 193 -0.63 -3.98 12.51
C TRP A 193 -0.05 -5.30 12.01
N THR A 194 -0.90 -6.31 11.96
CA THR A 194 -0.57 -7.66 11.52
C THR A 194 -1.65 -8.15 10.57
N HIS A 195 -1.29 -8.66 9.41
CA HIS A 195 -2.24 -9.32 8.53
C HIS A 195 -2.40 -10.79 8.93
N LEU A 196 -3.62 -11.19 9.18
CA LEU A 196 -3.97 -12.58 9.49
C LEU A 196 -4.80 -13.19 8.36
N ALA A 197 -4.54 -14.45 8.01
CA ALA A 197 -5.45 -15.21 7.17
C ALA A 197 -5.59 -16.65 7.70
N GLY A 198 -6.84 -17.10 7.79
CA GLY A 198 -7.21 -18.47 8.13
C GLY A 198 -7.81 -19.15 6.91
N VAL A 199 -7.26 -20.30 6.53
CA VAL A 199 -7.69 -21.11 5.40
C VAL A 199 -8.16 -22.46 5.89
N TRP A 200 -9.35 -22.90 5.48
CA TRP A 200 -9.80 -24.29 5.59
C TRP A 200 -10.02 -24.86 4.19
N ASP A 201 -9.35 -25.98 3.86
CA ASP A 201 -9.39 -26.56 2.51
C ASP A 201 -10.25 -27.84 2.44
N GLY A 202 -10.99 -28.14 3.50
CA GLY A 202 -11.80 -29.37 3.64
C GLY A 202 -11.08 -30.50 4.37
N THR A 203 -9.75 -30.45 4.47
CA THR A 203 -8.91 -31.48 5.09
C THR A 203 -8.02 -30.97 6.20
N GLN A 204 -7.68 -29.69 6.17
CA GLN A 204 -6.85 -29.03 7.18
C GLN A 204 -7.16 -27.54 7.26
N ILE A 205 -6.85 -26.95 8.40
CA ILE A 205 -6.77 -25.51 8.60
C ILE A 205 -5.32 -25.04 8.54
N ARG A 206 -5.12 -23.82 8.04
CA ARG A 206 -3.80 -23.14 8.02
C ARG A 206 -3.97 -21.70 8.50
N LEU A 207 -2.98 -21.25 9.27
CA LEU A 207 -2.84 -19.85 9.65
C LEU A 207 -1.67 -19.23 8.89
N TYR A 208 -1.90 -18.02 8.37
CA TYR A 208 -0.87 -17.14 7.81
C TYR A 208 -0.82 -15.83 8.60
N VAL A 209 0.40 -15.37 8.85
CA VAL A 209 0.68 -14.08 9.48
C VAL A 209 1.57 -13.29 8.52
N ASP A 210 1.17 -12.08 8.16
CA ASP A 210 1.85 -11.20 7.19
C ASP A 210 2.20 -11.92 5.87
N GLY A 211 1.24 -12.72 5.40
CA GLY A 211 1.35 -13.49 4.16
C GLY A 211 2.26 -14.70 4.23
N GLN A 212 2.75 -15.09 5.40
CA GLN A 212 3.61 -16.26 5.61
C GLN A 212 2.87 -17.35 6.35
N ALA A 213 2.99 -18.61 5.89
CA ALA A 213 2.45 -19.75 6.58
C ALA A 213 3.11 -19.92 7.95
N GLN A 214 2.30 -20.08 9.00
CA GLN A 214 2.77 -20.21 10.39
C GLN A 214 2.42 -21.56 10.99
N GLY A 215 1.14 -21.92 10.98
CA GLY A 215 0.67 -23.18 11.57
C GLY A 215 -0.38 -23.86 10.72
N SER A 216 -0.52 -25.18 10.91
CA SER A 216 -1.58 -25.97 10.30
C SER A 216 -2.03 -27.10 11.22
N ALA A 217 -3.26 -27.57 11.02
CA ALA A 217 -3.79 -28.74 11.72
C ALA A 217 -4.78 -29.49 10.83
N ALA A 218 -4.69 -30.82 10.79
CA ALA A 218 -5.63 -31.64 10.04
C ALA A 218 -7.02 -31.62 10.69
N THR A 219 -8.05 -31.47 9.89
CA THR A 219 -9.44 -31.54 10.33
C THR A 219 -10.39 -31.66 9.15
N THR A 220 -11.36 -32.51 9.28
CA THR A 220 -12.50 -32.66 8.36
C THR A 220 -13.80 -32.15 8.99
N LEU A 221 -13.71 -31.41 10.10
CA LEU A 221 -14.88 -30.76 10.69
C LEU A 221 -15.60 -29.92 9.67
N SER A 222 -16.87 -30.24 9.42
CA SER A 222 -17.72 -29.54 8.49
C SER A 222 -19.15 -29.51 9.02
N TRP A 223 -19.72 -28.30 9.13
CA TRP A 223 -21.12 -28.07 9.45
C TRP A 223 -21.50 -26.63 9.04
N ALA A 224 -22.79 -26.45 8.76
CA ALA A 224 -23.31 -25.17 8.34
C ALA A 224 -23.50 -24.24 9.53
N ALA A 225 -22.83 -23.09 9.51
CA ALA A 225 -23.02 -22.00 10.46
C ALA A 225 -23.82 -20.87 9.80
N PRO A 226 -25.16 -20.88 9.90
CA PRO A 226 -26.03 -19.96 9.18
C PRO A 226 -26.19 -18.60 9.86
N GLY A 227 -25.55 -18.40 11.00
CA GLY A 227 -25.58 -17.12 11.73
C GLY A 227 -24.68 -16.08 11.12
N GLY A 228 -24.69 -14.86 11.71
CA GLY A 228 -23.99 -13.72 11.17
C GLY A 228 -22.47 -13.85 11.15
N PHE A 229 -21.87 -13.24 10.13
CA PHE A 229 -20.43 -12.97 10.09
C PHE A 229 -20.13 -11.80 11.03
N SER A 230 -19.16 -11.96 11.92
CA SER A 230 -18.86 -11.00 12.97
C SER A 230 -17.41 -10.56 12.93
N ILE A 231 -17.20 -9.26 13.07
CA ILE A 231 -15.90 -8.61 13.23
C ILE A 231 -15.81 -8.09 14.66
N GLY A 232 -14.79 -8.50 15.41
CA GLY A 232 -14.55 -8.04 16.78
C GLY A 232 -15.12 -8.92 17.90
N ARG A 233 -15.66 -10.11 17.60
CA ARG A 233 -16.11 -11.07 18.63
C ARG A 233 -16.22 -12.49 18.10
N ALA A 234 -16.48 -13.43 19.01
CA ALA A 234 -16.95 -14.77 18.74
C ALA A 234 -18.26 -15.08 19.48
N ARG A 235 -18.81 -16.27 19.25
CA ARG A 235 -19.93 -16.87 20.03
C ARG A 235 -19.46 -18.17 20.69
N PHE A 236 -19.88 -18.39 21.94
CA PHE A 236 -19.70 -19.62 22.66
C PHE A 236 -20.81 -19.75 23.73
N ASP A 237 -21.35 -20.97 23.94
CA ASP A 237 -22.51 -21.21 24.80
C ASP A 237 -23.69 -20.25 24.53
N SER A 238 -23.98 -20.01 23.25
CA SER A 238 -25.02 -19.10 22.78
C SER A 238 -24.79 -17.61 23.12
N ALA A 239 -23.67 -17.26 23.73
CA ALA A 239 -23.34 -15.91 24.15
C ALA A 239 -22.17 -15.31 23.34
N PRO A 240 -22.15 -13.97 23.10
CA PRO A 240 -20.99 -13.27 22.56
C PRO A 240 -19.82 -13.29 23.53
N VAL A 241 -18.63 -13.71 23.03
CA VAL A 241 -17.39 -13.84 23.83
C VAL A 241 -16.19 -13.27 23.06
N ASN A 242 -15.03 -13.23 23.71
CA ASN A 242 -13.72 -12.90 23.12
C ASN A 242 -13.72 -11.58 22.34
N ARG A 243 -14.32 -10.56 22.92
CA ARG A 243 -14.45 -9.24 22.29
C ARG A 243 -13.10 -8.63 22.01
N PHE A 244 -12.90 -8.17 20.79
CA PHE A 244 -11.64 -7.57 20.34
C PHE A 244 -11.42 -6.24 21.05
N LYS A 245 -10.19 -6.00 21.49
CA LYS A 245 -9.73 -4.71 22.00
C LYS A 245 -8.58 -4.23 21.11
N GLY A 246 -8.83 -3.23 20.26
CA GLY A 246 -7.88 -2.78 19.26
C GLY A 246 -8.57 -2.36 17.97
N ALA A 247 -7.93 -2.52 16.84
CA ALA A 247 -8.46 -2.12 15.54
C ALA A 247 -8.43 -3.26 14.54
N VAL A 248 -9.40 -3.26 13.62
CA VAL A 248 -9.50 -4.21 12.50
C VAL A 248 -9.76 -3.43 11.22
N ASP A 249 -9.14 -3.88 10.14
CA ASP A 249 -9.19 -3.24 8.84
C ASP A 249 -9.14 -4.28 7.72
N ASP A 250 -9.62 -3.91 6.51
CA ASP A 250 -9.56 -4.70 5.28
C ASP A 250 -9.93 -6.18 5.47
N VAL A 251 -11.12 -6.41 6.03
CA VAL A 251 -11.62 -7.78 6.27
C VAL A 251 -12.14 -8.38 4.97
N ARG A 252 -11.70 -9.61 4.66
CA ARG A 252 -12.11 -10.33 3.46
C ARG A 252 -12.53 -11.77 3.78
N ALA A 253 -13.54 -12.24 3.06
CA ALA A 253 -14.03 -13.61 3.09
C ALA A 253 -14.06 -14.17 1.66
N TYR A 254 -13.53 -15.37 1.47
CA TYR A 254 -13.51 -16.07 0.17
C TYR A 254 -14.19 -17.42 0.31
N ALA A 255 -15.11 -17.71 -0.62
CA ALA A 255 -15.81 -19.00 -0.74
C ALA A 255 -14.93 -20.07 -1.41
N ARG A 256 -13.66 -20.10 -1.07
CA ARG A 256 -12.65 -21.10 -1.47
C ARG A 256 -11.40 -21.04 -0.59
N ALA A 257 -10.62 -22.08 -0.62
CA ALA A 257 -9.29 -22.06 -0.06
C ALA A 257 -8.34 -21.26 -0.98
N LEU A 258 -7.70 -20.22 -0.44
CA LEU A 258 -6.64 -19.49 -1.13
C LEU A 258 -5.32 -20.26 -1.04
N THR A 259 -4.50 -20.15 -2.10
CA THR A 259 -3.12 -20.63 -2.12
C THR A 259 -2.19 -19.72 -1.31
N ALA A 260 -0.98 -20.18 -1.02
CA ALA A 260 0.02 -19.36 -0.32
C ALA A 260 0.40 -18.09 -1.11
N ASP A 261 0.48 -18.16 -2.43
CA ASP A 261 0.79 -17.00 -3.29
C ASP A 261 -0.37 -15.99 -3.28
N GLU A 262 -1.62 -16.47 -3.28
CA GLU A 262 -2.79 -15.60 -3.16
C GLU A 262 -2.88 -14.94 -1.77
N ILE A 263 -2.52 -15.65 -0.71
CA ILE A 263 -2.42 -15.05 0.64
C ILE A 263 -1.28 -14.02 0.70
N ALA A 264 -0.14 -14.28 0.06
CA ALA A 264 0.94 -13.31 -0.05
C ALA A 264 0.51 -12.04 -0.82
N LEU A 265 -0.35 -12.20 -1.83
CA LEU A 265 -0.95 -11.08 -2.56
C LEU A 265 -1.92 -10.30 -1.65
N VAL A 266 -2.90 -10.98 -1.05
CA VAL A 266 -3.94 -10.35 -0.20
C VAL A 266 -3.36 -9.61 1.00
N SER A 267 -2.26 -10.11 1.58
CA SER A 267 -1.55 -9.47 2.69
C SER A 267 -0.68 -8.27 2.29
N GLY A 268 -0.54 -7.96 1.00
CA GLY A 268 0.41 -6.96 0.51
C GLY A 268 1.89 -7.41 0.57
N ARG A 269 2.18 -8.65 0.98
CA ARG A 269 3.56 -9.17 1.03
C ARG A 269 4.22 -9.17 -0.35
N THR A 270 3.49 -9.56 -1.39
CA THR A 270 4.02 -9.52 -2.77
C THR A 270 4.42 -8.11 -3.17
N ALA A 271 3.63 -7.09 -2.80
CA ALA A 271 4.01 -5.70 -3.03
C ALA A 271 5.32 -5.33 -2.34
N ARG A 272 5.48 -5.69 -1.05
CA ARG A 272 6.70 -5.41 -0.28
C ARG A 272 7.94 -6.12 -0.83
N LEU A 273 7.78 -7.26 -1.50
CA LEU A 273 8.87 -7.98 -2.15
C LEU A 273 9.19 -7.45 -3.55
N ASN A 274 8.18 -6.95 -4.26
CA ASN A 274 8.31 -6.51 -5.64
C ASN A 274 8.61 -5.00 -5.77
N ASN A 275 8.29 -4.20 -4.76
CA ASN A 275 8.54 -2.76 -4.75
C ASN A 275 9.48 -2.41 -3.60
N VAL A 276 10.76 -2.26 -3.88
CA VAL A 276 11.81 -2.10 -2.87
C VAL A 276 12.78 -1.00 -3.26
N TYR A 277 13.09 -0.11 -2.31
CA TYR A 277 14.27 0.73 -2.43
C TYR A 277 15.51 -0.11 -2.14
N GLN A 278 16.30 -0.35 -3.15
CA GLN A 278 17.44 -1.28 -3.07
C GLN A 278 18.76 -0.55 -3.25
N SER A 279 19.59 -0.54 -2.21
CA SER A 279 20.98 -0.13 -2.30
C SER A 279 21.81 -1.29 -2.84
N GLY A 280 22.16 -1.24 -4.08
CA GLY A 280 22.97 -2.26 -4.75
C GLY A 280 22.56 -2.46 -6.20
N SER A 281 23.50 -2.86 -7.02
CA SER A 281 23.32 -3.09 -8.44
C SER A 281 23.11 -4.58 -8.73
N PRO A 282 22.37 -4.92 -9.79
CA PRO A 282 21.65 -4.05 -10.70
C PRO A 282 20.20 -3.77 -10.24
N ALA A 283 19.66 -2.63 -10.68
CA ALA A 283 18.23 -2.37 -10.55
C ALA A 283 17.43 -3.40 -11.38
N THR A 284 16.28 -3.81 -10.84
CA THR A 284 15.34 -4.67 -11.57
C THR A 284 14.03 -3.90 -11.71
N LEU A 285 13.74 -3.48 -12.93
CA LEU A 285 12.45 -2.90 -13.31
C LEU A 285 11.84 -3.82 -14.37
N THR A 286 10.68 -4.37 -14.09
CA THR A 286 9.96 -5.26 -14.98
C THR A 286 8.54 -4.77 -15.14
N TRP A 287 8.17 -4.41 -16.37
CA TRP A 287 6.79 -4.17 -16.77
C TRP A 287 6.21 -5.52 -17.16
N GLY A 288 5.36 -6.04 -16.28
CA GLY A 288 4.71 -7.33 -16.46
C GLY A 288 3.50 -7.28 -17.39
N THR A 289 2.57 -8.18 -17.19
CA THR A 289 1.32 -8.22 -17.95
C THR A 289 0.14 -7.74 -17.12
N PRO A 290 -0.84 -7.05 -17.70
CA PRO A 290 -1.99 -6.50 -16.97
C PRO A 290 -2.82 -7.55 -16.22
N ASP A 291 -2.82 -8.79 -16.68
CA ASP A 291 -3.52 -9.93 -16.08
C ASP A 291 -2.73 -10.65 -14.98
N ASP A 292 -1.47 -10.24 -14.75
CA ASP A 292 -0.63 -10.74 -13.67
C ASP A 292 0.12 -9.59 -12.97
N PRO A 293 -0.52 -8.90 -12.01
CA PRO A 293 0.11 -7.83 -11.23
C PRO A 293 1.40 -8.25 -10.53
N ALA A 294 1.53 -9.51 -10.12
CA ALA A 294 2.73 -10.01 -9.46
C ALA A 294 3.95 -10.08 -10.39
N SER A 295 3.75 -10.01 -11.71
CA SER A 295 4.85 -9.95 -12.69
C SER A 295 5.54 -8.57 -12.77
N TRP A 296 4.96 -7.54 -12.15
CA TRP A 296 5.51 -6.18 -12.10
C TRP A 296 6.49 -6.04 -10.95
N VAL A 297 7.72 -5.65 -11.24
CA VAL A 297 8.80 -5.52 -10.24
C VAL A 297 9.47 -4.15 -10.35
N ALA A 298 9.69 -3.51 -9.21
CA ALA A 298 10.44 -2.27 -9.09
C ALA A 298 11.41 -2.36 -7.89
N ARG A 299 12.63 -2.81 -8.14
CA ARG A 299 13.71 -2.87 -7.15
C ARG A 299 14.83 -1.99 -7.64
N ALA A 300 14.91 -0.76 -7.11
CA ALA A 300 15.81 0.26 -7.62
C ALA A 300 16.16 1.30 -6.54
N ARG A 301 17.17 2.12 -6.80
CA ARG A 301 17.37 3.44 -6.18
C ARG A 301 16.66 4.51 -7.00
N CYS A 302 16.58 5.73 -6.50
CA CYS A 302 15.97 6.86 -7.21
C CYS A 302 16.55 7.06 -8.62
N ALA A 303 17.87 7.07 -8.77
CA ALA A 303 18.54 7.30 -10.04
C ALA A 303 18.41 6.12 -11.01
N SER A 304 18.57 4.89 -10.52
CA SER A 304 18.42 3.71 -11.36
C SER A 304 16.96 3.46 -11.78
N PHE A 305 15.99 3.92 -10.99
CA PHE A 305 14.58 3.95 -11.39
C PHE A 305 14.36 4.89 -12.57
N VAL A 306 14.79 6.17 -12.45
CA VAL A 306 14.65 7.16 -13.52
C VAL A 306 15.35 6.69 -14.80
N THR A 307 16.61 6.27 -14.70
CA THR A 307 17.38 5.75 -15.84
C THR A 307 16.71 4.54 -16.48
N GLY A 308 16.20 3.61 -15.66
CA GLY A 308 15.53 2.40 -16.14
C GLY A 308 14.23 2.70 -16.87
N VAL A 309 13.43 3.64 -16.37
CA VAL A 309 12.21 4.12 -17.04
C VAL A 309 12.54 4.77 -18.38
N LEU A 310 13.56 5.61 -18.44
CA LEU A 310 14.00 6.22 -19.71
C LEU A 310 14.45 5.16 -20.72
N LYS A 311 15.26 4.19 -20.30
CA LYS A 311 15.72 3.06 -21.14
C LYS A 311 14.58 2.18 -21.63
N HIS A 312 13.59 1.94 -20.79
CA HIS A 312 12.40 1.18 -21.19
C HIS A 312 11.56 1.93 -22.22
N THR A 313 11.49 3.26 -22.10
CA THR A 313 10.60 4.08 -22.91
C THR A 313 11.19 4.47 -24.26
N TYR A 314 12.50 4.81 -24.29
CA TYR A 314 13.13 5.46 -25.44
C TYR A 314 14.29 4.67 -26.01
N GLY A 315 14.26 4.40 -27.32
CA GLY A 315 15.36 3.73 -28.00
C GLY A 315 16.69 4.51 -27.98
N TRP A 316 16.66 5.83 -27.78
CA TRP A 316 17.86 6.64 -27.64
C TRP A 316 18.52 6.51 -26.27
N ALA A 317 17.78 6.13 -25.23
CA ALA A 317 18.26 6.06 -23.84
C ALA A 317 19.04 4.75 -23.61
N SER A 318 20.13 4.57 -24.36
CA SER A 318 21.00 3.40 -24.32
C SER A 318 22.16 3.58 -23.32
N ASP A 319 22.85 2.49 -23.00
CA ASP A 319 24.11 2.53 -22.24
C ASP A 319 25.12 3.51 -22.87
N ASP A 320 25.24 3.50 -24.20
CA ASP A 320 26.17 4.37 -24.94
C ASP A 320 25.82 5.86 -24.79
N TYR A 321 24.52 6.21 -24.82
CA TYR A 321 24.09 7.58 -24.58
C TYR A 321 24.47 8.06 -23.17
N PHE A 322 24.21 7.25 -22.15
CA PHE A 322 24.52 7.60 -20.78
C PHE A 322 26.04 7.67 -20.54
N LEU A 323 26.81 6.72 -21.08
CA LEU A 323 28.28 6.76 -21.01
C LEU A 323 28.84 8.02 -21.71
N GLN A 324 28.30 8.42 -22.85
CA GLN A 324 28.77 9.59 -23.60
C GLN A 324 28.51 10.89 -22.86
N HIS A 325 27.36 11.05 -22.22
CA HIS A 325 26.89 12.32 -21.67
C HIS A 325 27.03 12.44 -20.15
N PHE A 326 27.08 11.32 -19.43
CA PHE A 326 27.16 11.26 -17.97
C PHE A 326 28.36 10.47 -17.48
N GLN A 327 29.10 9.78 -18.36
CA GLN A 327 30.26 8.90 -18.09
C GLN A 327 29.92 7.65 -17.28
N GLU A 328 28.65 7.39 -17.05
CA GLU A 328 28.11 6.23 -16.34
C GLU A 328 26.92 5.65 -17.10
N LYS A 329 26.75 4.32 -17.07
CA LYS A 329 25.59 3.64 -17.70
C LYS A 329 24.28 3.90 -16.93
N VAL A 330 24.41 4.13 -15.64
CA VAL A 330 23.35 4.46 -14.71
C VAL A 330 23.84 5.58 -13.83
N PRO A 331 23.73 6.85 -14.28
CA PRO A 331 24.21 8.00 -13.54
C PRO A 331 23.53 8.10 -12.17
N GLU A 332 24.25 8.52 -11.16
CA GLU A 332 23.69 8.85 -9.86
C GLU A 332 22.96 10.21 -9.88
N ALA A 333 22.22 10.52 -8.81
CA ALA A 333 21.45 11.77 -8.75
C ALA A 333 22.35 13.02 -8.84
N ALA A 334 23.54 12.99 -8.25
CA ALA A 334 24.51 14.08 -8.36
C ALA A 334 25.01 14.28 -9.80
N ASP A 335 25.22 13.19 -10.56
CA ASP A 335 25.66 13.25 -11.95
C ASP A 335 24.59 13.90 -12.85
N TYR A 336 23.33 13.53 -12.65
CA TYR A 336 22.20 14.16 -13.32
C TYR A 336 22.14 15.65 -12.99
N CYS A 337 22.23 16.02 -11.70
CA CYS A 337 22.22 17.41 -11.26
C CYS A 337 23.34 18.21 -11.92
N ALA A 338 24.58 17.69 -11.87
CA ALA A 338 25.74 18.33 -12.47
C ALA A 338 25.60 18.48 -14.00
N ALA A 339 25.15 17.44 -14.69
CA ALA A 339 24.96 17.47 -16.14
C ALA A 339 23.88 18.48 -16.56
N PHE A 340 22.77 18.57 -15.81
CA PHE A 340 21.74 19.57 -16.06
C PHE A 340 22.23 21.00 -15.81
N LEU A 341 23.00 21.24 -14.74
CA LEU A 341 23.57 22.55 -14.43
C LEU A 341 24.57 23.02 -15.50
N ASN A 342 25.41 22.10 -15.96
CA ASN A 342 26.51 22.40 -16.88
C ASN A 342 26.10 22.28 -18.38
N GLY A 343 24.89 21.78 -18.69
CA GLY A 343 24.41 21.58 -20.05
C GLY A 343 25.12 20.42 -20.78
N THR A 344 25.65 19.45 -20.07
CA THR A 344 26.38 18.29 -20.63
C THR A 344 25.52 17.05 -20.79
N ALA A 345 24.25 17.07 -20.37
CA ALA A 345 23.34 15.94 -20.43
C ALA A 345 22.95 15.48 -21.86
N GLY A 346 23.47 16.16 -22.88
CA GLY A 346 23.23 15.87 -24.30
C GLY A 346 21.91 16.45 -24.82
N PRO A 347 21.60 16.21 -26.11
CA PRO A 347 20.52 16.89 -26.81
C PRO A 347 19.10 16.46 -26.38
N ARG A 348 19.01 15.40 -25.56
CA ARG A 348 17.74 14.83 -25.08
C ARG A 348 17.25 15.44 -23.78
N PHE A 349 18.03 16.36 -23.19
CA PHE A 349 17.68 17.05 -21.96
C PHE A 349 17.81 18.55 -22.12
N GLN A 350 16.69 19.24 -22.03
CA GLN A 350 16.63 20.69 -22.02
C GLN A 350 16.49 21.21 -20.59
N ARG A 351 17.46 22.00 -20.10
CA ARG A 351 17.42 22.55 -18.75
C ARG A 351 16.17 23.40 -18.51
N VAL A 352 15.45 23.12 -17.43
CA VAL A 352 14.37 23.93 -16.88
C VAL A 352 14.93 24.73 -15.71
N ARG A 353 14.93 26.05 -15.82
CA ARG A 353 15.57 26.92 -14.82
C ARG A 353 14.61 27.38 -13.73
N LYS A 354 13.36 27.62 -14.06
CA LYS A 354 12.36 28.19 -13.15
C LYS A 354 11.41 27.13 -12.66
N VAL A 355 11.06 27.21 -11.37
CA VAL A 355 10.10 26.28 -10.76
C VAL A 355 8.73 26.36 -11.45
N ALA A 356 8.29 27.56 -11.82
CA ALA A 356 7.02 27.78 -12.50
C ALA A 356 6.96 27.22 -13.94
N ASP A 357 8.10 26.90 -14.56
CA ASP A 357 8.18 26.33 -15.91
C ASP A 357 8.17 24.80 -15.93
N LEU A 358 8.16 24.17 -14.75
CA LEU A 358 8.07 22.72 -14.62
C LEU A 358 6.80 22.17 -15.24
N GLN A 359 6.93 21.06 -15.94
CA GLN A 359 5.83 20.34 -16.59
C GLN A 359 5.87 18.84 -16.23
N PRO A 360 4.74 18.15 -16.37
CA PRO A 360 4.71 16.69 -16.22
C PRO A 360 5.76 16.00 -17.09
N GLY A 361 6.55 15.10 -16.50
CA GLY A 361 7.66 14.40 -17.13
C GLY A 361 9.01 15.09 -17.00
N ASP A 362 9.10 16.33 -16.54
CA ASP A 362 10.39 16.93 -16.23
C ASP A 362 11.08 16.14 -15.10
N ILE A 363 12.40 16.05 -15.15
CA ILE A 363 13.21 15.37 -14.16
C ILE A 363 13.90 16.41 -13.30
N ILE A 364 13.76 16.29 -11.97
CA ILE A 364 14.46 17.14 -11.00
C ILE A 364 15.49 16.28 -10.27
N ALA A 365 16.75 16.74 -10.25
CA ALA A 365 17.85 16.11 -9.54
C ALA A 365 18.41 17.05 -8.47
N VAL A 366 18.71 16.48 -7.30
CA VAL A 366 19.31 17.13 -6.14
C VAL A 366 20.65 16.47 -5.85
N ASP A 367 21.71 17.26 -5.68
CA ASP A 367 23.04 16.80 -5.27
C ASP A 367 23.24 17.03 -3.77
N TYR A 368 23.57 15.99 -2.99
CA TYR A 368 23.84 16.09 -1.54
C TYR A 368 25.27 16.48 -1.21
N LYS A 369 26.08 16.82 -2.21
CA LYS A 369 27.47 17.29 -2.04
C LYS A 369 28.38 16.34 -1.28
N GLY A 370 28.23 15.04 -1.52
CA GLY A 370 29.11 14.03 -0.93
C GLY A 370 29.00 13.90 0.60
N SER A 371 27.85 14.30 1.17
CA SER A 371 27.59 14.11 2.61
C SER A 371 27.58 12.64 3.02
N ASP A 372 27.30 11.74 2.06
CA ASP A 372 27.33 10.29 2.20
C ASP A 372 27.76 9.68 0.85
N PRO A 373 28.87 8.89 0.79
CA PRO A 373 29.31 8.28 -0.46
C PRO A 373 28.31 7.28 -1.06
N ASP A 374 27.45 6.71 -0.22
CA ASP A 374 26.40 5.78 -0.65
C ASP A 374 25.07 6.47 -1.01
N ASN A 375 24.95 7.78 -0.75
CA ASN A 375 23.79 8.59 -1.05
C ASN A 375 24.20 9.94 -1.64
N THR A 376 24.42 9.97 -2.96
CA THR A 376 24.90 11.16 -3.68
C THR A 376 23.83 12.23 -3.85
N GLY A 377 22.55 11.90 -3.69
CA GLY A 377 21.45 12.83 -3.89
C GLY A 377 20.11 12.16 -4.06
N HIS A 378 19.16 12.92 -4.62
CA HIS A 378 17.83 12.41 -4.95
C HIS A 378 17.37 12.89 -6.32
N ILE A 379 16.61 12.06 -7.05
CA ILE A 379 16.11 12.38 -8.38
C ILE A 379 14.66 11.89 -8.52
N VAL A 380 13.82 12.73 -9.12
CA VAL A 380 12.39 12.53 -9.22
C VAL A 380 11.85 12.89 -10.59
N MET A 381 10.72 12.34 -11.00
CA MET A 381 9.93 12.79 -12.16
C MET A 381 8.78 13.66 -11.68
N VAL A 382 8.59 14.81 -12.29
CA VAL A 382 7.44 15.69 -12.03
C VAL A 382 6.18 15.04 -12.59
N ARG A 383 5.16 14.91 -11.76
CA ARG A 383 3.85 14.48 -12.17
C ARG A 383 2.90 15.67 -12.36
N GLU A 384 2.90 16.58 -11.38
CA GLU A 384 2.08 17.77 -11.42
C GLU A 384 2.68 18.89 -10.55
N VAL A 385 2.61 20.13 -11.01
CA VAL A 385 2.87 21.30 -10.17
C VAL A 385 1.54 21.72 -9.54
N LYS A 386 1.35 21.43 -8.24
CA LYS A 386 0.10 21.75 -7.51
C LYS A 386 -0.09 23.25 -7.26
N GLY A 387 0.91 24.07 -7.57
CA GLY A 387 0.89 25.52 -7.40
C GLY A 387 1.62 26.01 -6.15
N VAL A 388 1.41 27.27 -5.84
CA VAL A 388 2.02 27.93 -4.69
C VAL A 388 1.46 27.36 -3.39
N PHE A 389 2.39 26.99 -2.49
CA PHE A 389 2.06 26.56 -1.14
C PHE A 389 2.46 27.64 -0.13
N SER A 390 1.59 27.95 0.80
CA SER A 390 1.84 28.91 1.88
C SER A 390 1.42 28.34 3.22
N GLY A 391 2.09 28.76 4.29
CA GLY A 391 1.68 28.45 5.66
C GLY A 391 2.73 27.80 6.55
N THR A 392 3.67 27.00 6.00
CA THR A 392 4.76 26.43 6.78
C THR A 392 6.08 26.51 6.02
N ALA A 393 7.17 26.75 6.74
CA ALA A 393 8.52 26.83 6.20
C ALA A 393 8.69 27.90 5.09
N ASP A 394 7.97 29.02 5.16
CA ASP A 394 8.13 30.16 4.27
C ASP A 394 9.44 30.89 4.54
N PHE A 395 10.12 31.35 3.48
CA PHE A 395 11.34 32.14 3.53
C PHE A 395 11.13 33.45 2.80
N THR A 396 11.64 34.55 3.37
CA THR A 396 11.53 35.88 2.77
C THR A 396 12.27 35.94 1.44
N GLY A 397 11.64 36.42 0.38
CA GLY A 397 12.20 36.50 -0.95
C GLY A 397 12.17 35.20 -1.74
N GLU A 398 11.41 34.21 -1.27
CA GLU A 398 11.22 32.93 -1.96
C GLU A 398 9.74 32.55 -1.98
N THR A 399 9.27 32.08 -3.13
CA THR A 399 7.93 31.51 -3.30
C THR A 399 8.02 29.98 -3.31
N GLN A 400 7.26 29.31 -2.44
CA GLN A 400 7.21 27.86 -2.30
C GLN A 400 6.15 27.23 -3.21
N TYR A 401 6.52 26.17 -3.93
CA TYR A 401 5.63 25.39 -4.80
C TYR A 401 5.54 23.96 -4.29
N ALA A 402 4.33 23.42 -4.25
CA ALA A 402 4.12 21.98 -4.07
C ALA A 402 4.19 21.28 -5.42
N VAL A 403 5.03 20.24 -5.51
CA VAL A 403 5.21 19.46 -6.73
C VAL A 403 4.94 17.98 -6.40
N GLU A 404 3.96 17.43 -7.08
CA GLU A 404 3.69 15.98 -7.04
C GLU A 404 4.71 15.28 -7.92
N ILE A 405 5.34 14.27 -7.39
CA ILE A 405 6.45 13.57 -8.04
C ILE A 405 6.24 12.05 -8.03
N ILE A 406 6.90 11.37 -8.97
CA ILE A 406 7.13 9.93 -8.91
C ILE A 406 8.62 9.71 -8.69
N ASP A 407 8.94 8.87 -7.72
CA ASP A 407 10.31 8.50 -7.40
C ASP A 407 10.42 7.08 -6.82
N CYS A 408 11.63 6.66 -6.53
CA CYS A 408 11.92 5.46 -5.77
C CYS A 408 12.72 5.86 -4.52
N THR A 409 12.16 5.62 -3.34
CA THR A 409 12.79 6.03 -2.06
C THR A 409 12.53 5.04 -0.94
N SER A 410 13.39 5.06 0.08
CA SER A 410 13.17 4.41 1.38
C SER A 410 12.43 5.30 2.38
N ASP A 411 12.36 6.62 2.12
CA ASP A 411 11.76 7.62 3.00
C ASP A 411 10.63 8.36 2.24
N PRO A 412 9.35 8.02 2.45
CA PRO A 412 8.23 8.63 1.75
C PRO A 412 8.14 10.15 1.95
N HIS A 413 7.63 10.85 0.93
CA HIS A 413 7.40 12.30 0.93
C HIS A 413 5.99 12.66 1.40
N GLY A 414 5.52 12.10 2.47
CA GLY A 414 4.14 12.26 2.82
C GLY A 414 3.89 12.69 4.25
N VAL A 415 2.62 12.84 4.52
CA VAL A 415 2.08 12.99 5.87
C VAL A 415 1.05 11.88 6.03
N TYR A 416 1.25 11.03 7.01
CA TYR A 416 0.21 10.12 7.43
C TYR A 416 -0.92 10.90 8.12
N ALA A 417 -2.15 10.37 8.02
CA ALA A 417 -3.36 11.04 8.49
C ALA A 417 -3.54 12.41 7.80
N LEU A 418 -4.12 12.39 6.67
CA LEU A 418 -4.40 13.50 5.74
C LEU A 418 -5.12 14.73 6.36
N THR A 419 -5.43 14.69 7.63
CA THR A 419 -6.15 15.74 8.36
C THR A 419 -5.50 17.11 8.24
N ASN A 420 -4.16 17.18 8.23
CA ASN A 420 -3.45 18.45 8.13
C ASN A 420 -3.14 18.85 6.69
N TYR A 421 -2.88 17.88 5.81
CA TYR A 421 -2.48 18.12 4.43
C TYR A 421 -3.11 17.10 3.45
N PRO A 422 -4.45 17.08 3.31
CA PRO A 422 -5.16 16.08 2.51
C PRO A 422 -4.83 16.14 1.01
N LYS A 423 -4.24 17.25 0.56
CA LYS A 423 -3.88 17.47 -0.86
C LYS A 423 -2.50 16.92 -1.23
N TYR A 424 -1.72 16.44 -0.26
CA TYR A 424 -0.31 16.07 -0.45
C TYR A 424 0.00 14.66 0.09
N PRO A 425 -0.79 13.63 -0.31
CA PRO A 425 -0.56 12.27 0.14
C PRO A 425 0.72 11.68 -0.45
N ASP A 426 1.26 10.65 0.22
CA ASP A 426 2.24 9.75 -0.38
C ASP A 426 1.66 8.33 -0.42
N THR A 427 1.73 7.68 -1.58
CA THR A 427 1.14 6.36 -1.81
C THR A 427 1.80 5.23 -1.01
N ARG A 428 2.94 5.50 -0.40
CA ARG A 428 3.71 4.56 0.43
C ARG A 428 3.36 4.65 1.92
N MET A 429 2.64 5.68 2.33
CA MET A 429 2.23 5.86 3.73
C MET A 429 0.93 5.09 4.00
N VAL A 430 1.04 4.00 4.74
CA VAL A 430 -0.07 3.06 4.98
C VAL A 430 -0.59 3.09 6.41
N SER A 431 0.18 3.61 7.37
CA SER A 431 -0.27 3.76 8.76
C SER A 431 0.47 4.90 9.47
N ASN A 432 0.04 5.22 10.69
CA ASN A 432 0.71 6.19 11.55
C ASN A 432 1.99 5.64 12.22
N ILE A 433 2.37 4.42 11.91
CA ILE A 433 3.59 3.77 12.38
C ILE A 433 4.64 3.83 11.25
N PRO A 434 5.69 4.63 11.34
CA PRO A 434 6.64 4.83 10.24
C PRO A 434 7.27 3.53 9.72
N ALA A 435 7.52 2.55 10.59
CA ALA A 435 8.10 1.26 10.20
C ALA A 435 7.18 0.40 9.32
N GLU A 436 5.90 0.71 9.25
CA GLU A 436 4.92 0.00 8.42
C GLU A 436 4.80 0.59 7.02
N ASN A 437 5.32 1.79 6.78
CA ASN A 437 5.28 2.42 5.48
C ASN A 437 5.98 1.57 4.41
N LEU A 438 5.46 1.68 3.19
CA LEU A 438 6.06 1.04 2.03
C LEU A 438 7.30 1.82 1.57
N GLN A 439 8.19 1.14 0.89
CA GLN A 439 9.36 1.71 0.22
C GLN A 439 9.24 1.54 -1.29
N GLY A 440 10.22 2.02 -2.03
CA GLY A 440 10.32 1.82 -3.46
C GLY A 440 9.61 2.90 -4.26
N VAL A 441 9.05 2.51 -5.41
CA VAL A 441 8.38 3.42 -6.33
C VAL A 441 7.04 3.86 -5.77
N GLY A 442 6.78 5.16 -5.84
CA GLY A 442 5.52 5.74 -5.38
C GLY A 442 5.33 7.17 -5.86
N ILE A 443 4.15 7.70 -5.56
CA ILE A 443 3.81 9.11 -5.77
C ILE A 443 3.87 9.81 -4.42
N GLY A 444 4.57 10.93 -4.36
CA GLY A 444 4.65 11.78 -3.18
C GLY A 444 4.72 13.25 -3.56
N HIS A 445 5.00 14.12 -2.60
CA HIS A 445 5.07 15.56 -2.82
C HIS A 445 6.34 16.14 -2.22
N MET A 446 7.17 16.76 -3.05
CA MET A 446 8.29 17.60 -2.61
C MET A 446 7.93 19.08 -2.76
N MET A 447 8.58 19.93 -1.99
CA MET A 447 8.39 21.38 -2.05
C MET A 447 9.64 22.00 -2.66
N PHE A 448 9.48 22.79 -3.72
CA PHE A 448 10.55 23.55 -4.35
C PHE A 448 10.31 25.04 -4.21
N TYR A 449 11.36 25.78 -3.97
CA TYR A 449 11.28 27.24 -3.79
C TYR A 449 11.90 27.93 -5.01
N ALA A 450 11.24 28.97 -5.42
CA ALA A 450 11.73 29.90 -6.44
C ALA A 450 12.17 31.20 -5.78
N SER A 451 13.31 31.74 -6.17
CA SER A 451 13.68 33.11 -5.81
C SER A 451 12.66 34.09 -6.42
N ASP A 452 12.10 34.98 -5.62
CA ASP A 452 11.14 35.99 -6.09
C ASP A 452 11.77 36.96 -7.10
N THR A 453 13.12 37.07 -7.12
CA THR A 453 13.85 37.95 -8.05
C THR A 453 14.06 37.27 -9.41
N THR A 454 14.42 35.97 -9.44
CA THR A 454 14.81 35.29 -10.68
C THR A 454 13.80 34.25 -11.15
N GLY A 455 12.98 33.75 -10.25
CA GLY A 455 12.10 32.60 -10.47
C GLY A 455 12.84 31.26 -10.50
N GLU A 456 14.17 31.24 -10.40
CA GLU A 456 14.98 30.03 -10.42
C GLU A 456 14.92 29.29 -9.07
N PHE A 457 15.27 27.99 -9.07
CA PHE A 457 15.34 27.20 -7.85
C PHE A 457 16.29 27.84 -6.84
N SER A 458 15.80 28.07 -5.61
CA SER A 458 16.58 28.63 -4.50
C SER A 458 16.72 27.64 -3.34
N ARG A 459 15.78 26.71 -3.23
CA ARG A 459 15.69 25.76 -2.10
C ARG A 459 14.82 24.58 -2.46
N TYR A 460 14.94 23.46 -1.71
CA TYR A 460 13.93 22.41 -1.67
C TYR A 460 13.64 21.95 -0.25
N ARG A 461 12.49 21.33 -0.06
CA ARG A 461 12.06 20.69 1.18
C ARG A 461 11.59 19.27 0.86
N TRP A 462 12.03 18.30 1.67
CA TRP A 462 11.79 16.89 1.41
C TRP A 462 10.30 16.53 1.30
N SER A 463 9.48 17.09 2.17
CA SER A 463 8.05 16.87 2.17
C SER A 463 7.29 18.07 2.74
N VAL A 464 5.97 18.07 2.62
CA VAL A 464 5.10 19.14 3.14
C VAL A 464 5.21 19.31 4.66
N ASN A 465 5.62 18.28 5.40
CA ASN A 465 5.77 18.31 6.85
C ASN A 465 7.21 18.48 7.34
N SER A 466 8.19 18.55 6.45
CA SER A 466 9.56 18.89 6.84
C SER A 466 9.63 20.29 7.41
N SER A 467 10.43 20.50 8.47
CA SER A 467 10.60 21.80 9.11
C SER A 467 11.64 22.66 8.38
N LYS A 468 11.74 23.97 8.73
CA LYS A 468 12.81 24.86 8.25
C LYS A 468 14.21 24.38 8.60
N SER A 469 14.35 23.71 9.75
CA SER A 469 15.64 23.24 10.28
C SER A 469 15.95 21.79 9.92
N THR A 470 14.96 21.01 9.47
CA THR A 470 15.12 19.60 9.18
C THR A 470 14.43 19.26 7.87
N GLY A 471 15.18 18.72 6.91
CA GLY A 471 14.67 18.32 5.60
C GLY A 471 14.45 19.49 4.63
N THR A 472 14.98 20.71 4.91
CA THR A 472 14.95 21.89 4.05
C THR A 472 16.37 22.39 3.79
N TYR A 473 16.72 22.55 2.52
CA TYR A 473 18.09 22.87 2.10
C TYR A 473 18.08 23.90 0.98
N ASP A 474 18.98 24.91 1.07
CA ASP A 474 19.20 25.83 -0.03
C ASP A 474 20.09 25.21 -1.13
N VAL A 475 20.04 25.79 -2.33
CA VAL A 475 20.78 25.26 -3.49
C VAL A 475 22.30 25.44 -3.41
N THR A 476 22.82 26.21 -2.45
CA THR A 476 24.27 26.29 -2.23
C THR A 476 24.77 25.10 -1.42
N ALA A 477 23.96 24.63 -0.47
CA ALA A 477 24.24 23.44 0.33
C ALA A 477 23.96 22.16 -0.48
N ARG A 478 22.81 22.13 -1.17
CA ARG A 478 22.37 20.99 -2.00
C ARG A 478 21.82 21.52 -3.34
N PRO A 479 22.65 21.56 -4.39
CA PRO A 479 22.21 21.99 -5.71
C PRO A 479 20.98 21.25 -6.20
N VAL A 480 20.10 22.00 -6.88
CA VAL A 480 18.90 21.49 -7.53
C VAL A 480 18.94 21.87 -8.99
N ALA A 481 18.69 20.92 -9.87
CA ALA A 481 18.56 21.18 -11.29
C ALA A 481 17.41 20.37 -11.88
N ALA A 482 16.74 20.97 -12.88
CA ALA A 482 15.67 20.27 -13.59
C ALA A 482 15.93 20.27 -15.10
N ALA A 483 15.46 19.22 -15.77
CA ALA A 483 15.51 19.12 -17.23
C ALA A 483 14.26 18.45 -17.79
N ARG A 484 13.84 18.94 -18.96
CA ARG A 484 12.81 18.36 -19.81
C ARG A 484 13.42 17.33 -20.73
N VAL A 485 12.77 16.17 -20.82
CA VAL A 485 13.15 15.08 -21.72
C VAL A 485 12.54 15.34 -23.10
N GLY A 486 13.39 15.30 -24.19
CA GLY A 486 13.01 15.54 -25.57
C GLY A 486 13.33 14.40 -26.56
#